data_8d75a2871fb44b8db37f129f9628c074
#
_entry.id   8d75a2871fb44b8db37f129f9628c074
#
_cell.length_a   1.000
_cell.length_b   1.000
_cell.length_c   1.000
_cell.angle_alpha   90.00
_cell.angle_beta   90.00
_cell.angle_gamma   90.00
#
_symmetry.space_group_name_H-M   'P 1'
#
loop_
_entity.id
_entity.type
_entity.pdbx_description
1 polymer ?
#
loop_
_entity_poly.entity_id
_entity_poly.type
_entity_poly.pdbx_seq_one_letter_code
_entity_poly.pdbx_strand_id
1 'polypeptide(L)'
;MAATEVDIPIWSFALAKPHNPYPMPTLADLRLQHFSNLIYGAVAFQYFTARAIVWKDSETVLYPLIKQVNQELKQMERIFLGADIRGIWHTGNDIPRGTRELKTYPAGISKIDTGEGGTVVSHFTNNGKQYIAFVNRDIEQETQLKITFNSEASHISKTGTESPVEDSYIIEPGDIKIFSWK
;
A
#
# COMPACT_ATOMS: atom_id res chain seq x y z
N MET A 1 -3.97 13.54 16.28
CA MET A 1 -5.32 13.23 15.76
C MET A 1 -5.15 12.89 14.29
N ALA A 2 -5.51 11.69 13.87
CA ALA A 2 -5.41 11.30 12.45
C ALA A 2 -6.60 11.91 11.67
N ALA A 3 -6.41 12.22 10.38
CA ALA A 3 -7.47 12.78 9.53
C ALA A 3 -8.72 11.87 9.49
N THR A 4 -8.51 10.55 9.52
CA THR A 4 -9.58 9.54 9.59
C THR A 4 -10.41 9.59 10.87
N GLU A 5 -9.89 10.12 11.97
CA GLU A 5 -10.64 10.27 13.24
C GLU A 5 -11.62 11.44 13.21
N VAL A 6 -11.48 12.34 12.25
CA VAL A 6 -12.29 13.55 12.09
C VAL A 6 -13.01 13.62 10.74
N ASP A 7 -13.04 12.51 10.01
CA ASP A 7 -13.70 12.35 8.69
C ASP A 7 -13.26 13.41 7.66
N ILE A 8 -11.97 13.73 7.65
CA ILE A 8 -11.37 14.65 6.67
C ILE A 8 -10.73 13.83 5.55
N PRO A 9 -11.11 14.05 4.28
CA PRO A 9 -10.49 13.36 3.15
C PRO A 9 -9.01 13.69 3.02
N ILE A 10 -8.18 12.66 2.89
CA ILE A 10 -6.72 12.79 2.75
C ILE A 10 -6.39 12.91 1.26
N TRP A 11 -5.72 13.98 0.90
CA TRP A 11 -5.10 14.15 -0.41
C TRP A 11 -3.59 14.02 -0.26
N SER A 12 -2.97 13.19 -1.07
CA SER A 12 -1.55 12.90 -0.98
C SER A 12 -0.77 13.35 -2.21
N PHE A 13 0.51 13.62 -2.03
CA PHE A 13 1.45 13.91 -3.10
C PHE A 13 2.49 12.81 -3.20
N ALA A 14 2.88 12.47 -4.44
CA ALA A 14 4.04 11.66 -4.73
C ALA A 14 5.08 12.47 -5.50
N LEU A 15 6.33 12.29 -5.13
CA LEU A 15 7.45 12.93 -5.82
C LEU A 15 7.71 12.19 -7.14
N ALA A 16 7.51 12.86 -8.26
CA ALA A 16 7.68 12.33 -9.60
C ALA A 16 8.88 12.93 -10.35
N LYS A 17 9.86 13.44 -9.62
CA LYS A 17 11.08 14.01 -10.22
C LYS A 17 12.22 13.99 -9.20
N PRO A 18 13.48 14.06 -9.66
CA PRO A 18 14.60 14.33 -8.76
C PRO A 18 14.39 15.68 -8.05
N HIS A 19 14.61 15.69 -6.75
CA HIS A 19 14.53 16.90 -5.95
C HIS A 19 15.53 16.76 -4.79
N ASN A 20 16.54 17.61 -4.75
CA ASN A 20 17.61 17.49 -3.74
C ASN A 20 17.04 17.38 -2.31
N PRO A 21 17.36 16.32 -1.54
CA PRO A 21 18.37 15.28 -1.82
C PRO A 21 17.82 14.01 -2.55
N TYR A 22 16.57 14.00 -2.99
CA TYR A 22 15.90 12.83 -3.56
C TYR A 22 16.34 12.53 -5.00
N PRO A 23 16.75 11.27 -5.30
CA PRO A 23 17.15 10.86 -6.65
C PRO A 23 15.95 10.77 -7.62
N MET A 24 16.21 10.32 -8.84
CA MET A 24 15.17 9.96 -9.79
C MET A 24 14.32 8.82 -9.23
N PRO A 25 12.99 8.97 -9.11
CA PRO A 25 12.13 7.90 -8.59
C PRO A 25 12.17 6.66 -9.47
N THR A 26 12.25 5.51 -8.83
CA THR A 26 12.05 4.18 -9.44
C THR A 26 10.57 3.79 -9.39
N LEU A 27 10.22 2.63 -9.96
CA LEU A 27 8.88 2.06 -9.83
C LEU A 27 8.55 1.74 -8.35
N ALA A 28 9.53 1.22 -7.59
CA ALA A 28 9.37 0.93 -6.17
C ALA A 28 9.11 2.21 -5.35
N ASP A 29 9.83 3.30 -5.63
CA ASP A 29 9.59 4.60 -4.98
C ASP A 29 8.17 5.12 -5.24
N LEU A 30 7.70 5.05 -6.48
CA LEU A 30 6.36 5.51 -6.85
C LEU A 30 5.27 4.64 -6.21
N ARG A 31 5.44 3.31 -6.22
CA ARG A 31 4.54 2.37 -5.55
C ARG A 31 4.49 2.62 -4.05
N LEU A 32 5.65 2.68 -3.38
CA LEU A 32 5.72 2.93 -1.94
C LEU A 32 4.97 4.20 -1.56
N GLN A 33 5.21 5.32 -2.27
CA GLN A 33 4.54 6.58 -1.99
C GLN A 33 3.03 6.49 -2.15
N HIS A 34 2.54 5.89 -3.25
CA HIS A 34 1.11 5.81 -3.51
C HIS A 34 0.41 4.74 -2.67
N PHE A 35 0.98 3.52 -2.58
CA PHE A 35 0.32 2.42 -1.88
C PHE A 35 0.31 2.66 -0.37
N SER A 36 1.36 3.25 0.22
CA SER A 36 1.32 3.67 1.62
C SER A 36 0.19 4.68 1.85
N ASN A 37 0.10 5.73 1.03
CA ASN A 37 -0.97 6.71 1.15
C ASN A 37 -2.36 6.08 0.96
N LEU A 38 -2.50 5.14 0.00
CA LEU A 38 -3.76 4.43 -0.26
C LEU A 38 -4.24 3.67 0.98
N ILE A 39 -3.36 2.88 1.60
CA ILE A 39 -3.71 2.10 2.79
C ILE A 39 -3.84 2.94 4.07
N TYR A 40 -3.35 4.20 4.06
CA TYR A 40 -3.65 5.21 5.06
C TYR A 40 -4.99 5.92 4.83
N GLY A 41 -5.73 5.58 3.75
CA GLY A 41 -7.04 6.12 3.45
C GLY A 41 -7.04 7.37 2.59
N ALA A 42 -5.97 7.63 1.83
CA ALA A 42 -5.97 8.73 0.87
C ALA A 42 -6.98 8.47 -0.26
N VAL A 43 -7.79 9.46 -0.56
CA VAL A 43 -8.84 9.42 -1.59
C VAL A 43 -8.45 10.15 -2.87
N ALA A 44 -7.37 10.92 -2.85
CA ALA A 44 -6.84 11.61 -4.02
C ALA A 44 -5.32 11.62 -4.02
N PHE A 45 -4.75 11.51 -5.22
CA PHE A 45 -3.32 11.42 -5.45
C PHE A 45 -2.89 12.47 -6.47
N GLN A 46 -1.80 13.16 -6.16
CA GLN A 46 -1.21 14.16 -7.02
C GLN A 46 0.28 13.89 -7.18
N TYR A 47 0.84 14.33 -8.31
CA TYR A 47 2.27 14.24 -8.56
C TYR A 47 2.95 15.60 -8.48
N PHE A 48 4.06 15.63 -7.81
CA PHE A 48 4.96 16.78 -7.85
C PHE A 48 6.15 16.45 -8.77
N THR A 49 6.16 16.93 -10.03
CA THR A 49 5.24 17.82 -10.72
C THR A 49 4.81 17.23 -12.07
N ALA A 50 3.77 17.77 -12.71
CA ALA A 50 3.33 17.34 -14.06
C ALA A 50 4.45 17.45 -15.12
N ARG A 51 5.36 18.43 -15.00
CA ARG A 51 6.54 18.59 -15.88
C ARG A 51 7.52 17.43 -15.83
N ALA A 52 7.46 16.59 -14.79
CA ALA A 52 8.27 15.40 -14.70
C ALA A 52 7.67 14.23 -15.49
N ILE A 53 6.42 14.34 -15.90
CA ILE A 53 5.67 13.32 -16.62
C ILE A 53 5.69 13.63 -18.13
N VAL A 54 5.35 14.87 -18.48
CA VAL A 54 5.37 15.38 -19.86
C VAL A 54 6.12 16.72 -19.87
N TRP A 55 7.09 16.85 -20.76
CA TRP A 55 7.88 18.07 -20.92
C TRP A 55 8.02 18.41 -22.39
N LYS A 56 7.64 19.66 -22.77
CA LYS A 56 7.69 20.15 -24.15
C LYS A 56 7.03 19.17 -25.15
N ASP A 57 5.79 18.77 -24.82
CA ASP A 57 4.95 17.86 -25.60
C ASP A 57 5.52 16.44 -25.80
N SER A 58 6.51 16.06 -25.00
CA SER A 58 7.13 14.74 -25.03
C SER A 58 7.02 14.04 -23.69
N GLU A 59 6.81 12.72 -23.73
CA GLU A 59 6.84 11.87 -22.55
C GLU A 59 8.27 11.80 -21.98
N THR A 60 8.37 11.90 -20.66
CA THR A 60 9.64 11.73 -19.96
C THR A 60 9.91 10.25 -19.67
N VAL A 61 11.10 9.93 -19.17
CA VAL A 61 11.46 8.57 -18.71
C VAL A 61 10.57 8.07 -17.55
N LEU A 62 9.90 8.95 -16.83
CA LEU A 62 8.99 8.57 -15.74
C LEU A 62 7.56 8.29 -16.21
N TYR A 63 7.18 8.73 -17.42
CA TYR A 63 5.83 8.55 -17.93
C TYR A 63 5.36 7.09 -17.88
N PRO A 64 6.11 6.09 -18.40
CA PRO A 64 5.66 4.69 -18.36
C PRO A 64 5.50 4.16 -16.94
N LEU A 65 6.37 4.53 -16.00
CA LEU A 65 6.28 4.11 -14.61
C LEU A 65 5.05 4.69 -13.91
N ILE A 66 4.80 5.98 -14.10
CA ILE A 66 3.64 6.68 -13.56
C ILE A 66 2.34 6.11 -14.15
N LYS A 67 2.32 5.86 -15.47
CA LYS A 67 1.18 5.23 -16.14
C LYS A 67 0.88 3.86 -15.54
N GLN A 68 1.91 3.05 -15.29
CA GLN A 68 1.76 1.74 -14.64
C GLN A 68 1.16 1.87 -13.24
N VAL A 69 1.71 2.72 -12.38
CA VAL A 69 1.21 2.91 -11.00
C VAL A 69 -0.22 3.44 -11.00
N ASN A 70 -0.56 4.37 -11.89
CA ASN A 70 -1.92 4.87 -12.04
C ASN A 70 -2.91 3.77 -12.47
N GLN A 71 -2.49 2.86 -13.35
CA GLN A 71 -3.29 1.70 -13.74
C GLN A 71 -3.50 0.75 -12.56
N GLU A 72 -2.45 0.46 -11.77
CA GLU A 72 -2.53 -0.36 -10.57
C GLU A 72 -3.49 0.26 -9.53
N LEU A 73 -3.40 1.57 -9.26
CA LEU A 73 -4.32 2.29 -8.39
C LEU A 73 -5.77 2.21 -8.89
N LYS A 74 -5.99 2.43 -10.19
CA LYS A 74 -7.32 2.34 -10.80
C LYS A 74 -7.93 0.95 -10.68
N GLN A 75 -7.13 -0.10 -10.83
CA GLN A 75 -7.59 -1.48 -10.69
C GLN A 75 -8.01 -1.82 -9.26
N MET A 76 -7.32 -1.24 -8.27
CA MET A 76 -7.62 -1.43 -6.85
C MET A 76 -8.74 -0.51 -6.32
N GLU A 77 -9.23 0.45 -7.11
CA GLU A 77 -10.22 1.45 -6.70
C GLU A 77 -11.41 0.81 -5.95
N ARG A 78 -11.98 -0.27 -6.46
CA ARG A 78 -13.14 -0.94 -5.88
C ARG A 78 -12.89 -1.54 -4.49
N ILE A 79 -11.61 -1.80 -4.13
CA ILE A 79 -11.23 -2.35 -2.84
C ILE A 79 -11.13 -1.23 -1.81
N PHE A 80 -10.60 -0.07 -2.21
CA PHE A 80 -10.24 1.02 -1.30
C PHE A 80 -11.22 2.19 -1.29
N LEU A 81 -11.95 2.43 -2.40
CA LEU A 81 -12.90 3.54 -2.45
C LEU A 81 -14.07 3.28 -1.49
N GLY A 82 -14.29 4.19 -0.55
CA GLY A 82 -15.30 4.05 0.50
C GLY A 82 -14.92 3.08 1.62
N ALA A 83 -13.65 2.67 1.69
CA ALA A 83 -13.15 1.82 2.78
C ALA A 83 -13.14 2.57 4.11
N ASP A 84 -13.55 1.88 5.17
CA ASP A 84 -13.50 2.36 6.54
C ASP A 84 -12.27 1.76 7.24
N ILE A 85 -11.25 2.59 7.50
CA ILE A 85 -9.98 2.18 8.10
C ILE A 85 -10.19 1.87 9.58
N ARG A 86 -9.91 0.63 9.99
CA ARG A 86 -10.04 0.14 11.36
C ARG A 86 -8.75 0.23 12.16
N GLY A 87 -7.62 0.16 11.48
CA GLY A 87 -6.32 0.30 12.12
C GLY A 87 -5.15 0.28 11.15
N ILE A 88 -4.08 0.97 11.54
CA ILE A 88 -2.85 1.06 10.77
C ILE A 88 -1.69 0.79 11.70
N TRP A 89 -0.78 -0.08 11.27
CA TRP A 89 0.40 -0.51 12.02
C TRP A 89 1.62 -0.67 11.11
N HIS A 90 2.73 -0.93 11.74
CA HIS A 90 3.98 -1.28 11.06
C HIS A 90 4.55 -2.58 11.61
N THR A 91 5.29 -3.30 10.78
CA THR A 91 6.05 -4.50 11.14
C THR A 91 7.53 -4.31 10.83
N GLY A 92 8.34 -5.33 11.18
CA GLY A 92 9.78 -5.35 10.94
C GLY A 92 10.58 -4.82 12.14
N ASN A 93 11.91 -4.89 12.02
CA ASN A 93 12.82 -4.54 13.11
C ASN A 93 12.89 -3.03 13.39
N ASP A 94 12.63 -2.20 12.37
CA ASP A 94 12.65 -0.75 12.49
C ASP A 94 11.24 -0.18 12.33
N ILE A 95 10.64 0.21 13.46
CA ILE A 95 9.32 0.84 13.49
C ILE A 95 9.49 2.37 13.40
N PRO A 96 8.97 3.02 12.35
CA PRO A 96 9.13 4.46 12.18
C PRO A 96 8.58 5.26 13.37
N ARG A 97 9.33 6.25 13.79
CA ARG A 97 8.96 7.10 14.93
C ARG A 97 7.56 7.72 14.73
N GLY A 98 6.72 7.60 15.75
CA GLY A 98 5.35 8.14 15.75
C GLY A 98 4.32 7.22 15.10
N THR A 99 4.72 6.01 14.66
CA THR A 99 3.79 4.99 14.16
C THR A 99 3.52 3.92 15.23
N ARG A 100 2.59 3.02 14.95
CA ARG A 100 2.21 1.93 15.84
C ARG A 100 2.77 0.61 15.32
N GLU A 101 3.40 -0.16 16.19
CA GLU A 101 3.81 -1.53 15.90
C GLU A 101 2.61 -2.49 15.92
N LEU A 102 2.57 -3.48 15.02
CA LEU A 102 1.55 -4.53 14.99
C LEU A 102 1.84 -5.58 16.08
N LYS A 103 1.27 -5.38 17.27
CA LYS A 103 1.43 -6.30 18.43
C LYS A 103 0.29 -7.28 18.59
N THR A 104 -0.89 -6.92 18.09
CA THR A 104 -2.10 -7.76 18.14
C THR A 104 -2.75 -7.79 16.76
N TYR A 105 -3.29 -8.94 16.38
CA TYR A 105 -3.87 -9.11 15.06
C TYR A 105 -5.36 -8.77 15.06
N PRO A 106 -5.89 -8.25 13.93
CA PRO A 106 -7.33 -8.11 13.74
C PRO A 106 -8.06 -9.44 13.95
N ALA A 107 -9.33 -9.38 14.38
CA ALA A 107 -10.16 -10.57 14.51
C ALA A 107 -10.23 -11.33 13.17
N GLY A 108 -10.14 -12.65 13.23
CA GLY A 108 -10.08 -13.50 12.02
C GLY A 108 -8.67 -13.86 11.55
N ILE A 109 -7.62 -13.25 12.13
CA ILE A 109 -6.21 -13.53 11.80
C ILE A 109 -5.52 -14.12 13.04
N SER A 110 -4.88 -15.27 12.89
CA SER A 110 -4.14 -15.94 13.97
C SER A 110 -2.64 -15.63 13.97
N LYS A 111 -2.06 -15.37 12.79
CA LYS A 111 -0.64 -15.06 12.69
C LYS A 111 -0.35 -14.14 11.50
N ILE A 112 0.55 -13.18 11.72
CA ILE A 112 1.23 -12.40 10.70
C ILE A 112 2.72 -12.45 11.00
N ASP A 113 3.52 -12.74 9.97
CA ASP A 113 4.97 -12.83 10.08
C ASP A 113 5.59 -12.22 8.82
N THR A 114 6.34 -11.15 8.98
CA THR A 114 7.09 -10.48 7.91
C THR A 114 8.60 -10.65 8.08
N GLY A 115 9.02 -11.51 9.00
CA GLY A 115 10.43 -11.64 9.38
C GLY A 115 10.98 -10.28 9.84
N GLU A 116 12.15 -9.94 9.34
CA GLU A 116 12.77 -8.63 9.60
C GLU A 116 12.25 -7.52 8.70
N GLY A 117 11.50 -7.89 7.64
CA GLY A 117 11.00 -6.96 6.63
C GLY A 117 9.97 -5.97 7.17
N GLY A 118 10.19 -4.69 6.89
CA GLY A 118 9.30 -3.62 7.31
C GLY A 118 8.10 -3.46 6.38
N THR A 119 6.89 -3.60 6.90
CA THR A 119 5.67 -3.26 6.13
C THR A 119 4.82 -2.21 6.82
N VAL A 120 4.04 -1.46 6.04
CA VAL A 120 2.84 -0.77 6.53
C VAL A 120 1.69 -1.73 6.41
N VAL A 121 0.87 -1.84 7.46
CA VAL A 121 -0.28 -2.75 7.52
C VAL A 121 -1.53 -1.94 7.78
N SER A 122 -2.57 -2.12 6.95
CA SER A 122 -3.88 -1.51 7.17
C SER A 122 -4.96 -2.57 7.23
N HIS A 123 -5.77 -2.54 8.28
CA HIS A 123 -7.03 -3.27 8.39
C HIS A 123 -8.18 -2.32 8.10
N PHE A 124 -9.07 -2.69 7.21
CA PHE A 124 -10.22 -1.89 6.82
C PHE A 124 -11.42 -2.75 6.44
N THR A 125 -12.59 -2.15 6.41
CA THR A 125 -13.81 -2.80 5.93
C THR A 125 -14.33 -2.08 4.70
N ASN A 126 -14.86 -2.83 3.75
CA ASN A 126 -15.55 -2.28 2.60
C ASN A 126 -16.63 -3.25 2.11
N ASN A 127 -17.85 -2.73 1.86
CA ASN A 127 -18.99 -3.52 1.36
C ASN A 127 -19.24 -4.81 2.19
N GLY A 128 -19.09 -4.74 3.52
CA GLY A 128 -19.35 -5.86 4.44
C GLY A 128 -18.24 -6.93 4.48
N LYS A 129 -17.15 -6.78 3.75
CA LYS A 129 -15.96 -7.63 3.85
C LYS A 129 -14.88 -6.97 4.72
N GLN A 130 -14.09 -7.79 5.38
CA GLN A 130 -12.86 -7.41 6.06
C GLN A 130 -11.69 -7.48 5.08
N TYR A 131 -10.77 -6.54 5.17
CA TYR A 131 -9.56 -6.51 4.34
C TYR A 131 -8.34 -6.21 5.19
N ILE A 132 -7.21 -6.80 4.82
CA ILE A 132 -5.90 -6.40 5.32
C ILE A 132 -4.96 -6.21 4.13
N ALA A 133 -4.22 -5.11 4.15
CA ALA A 133 -3.23 -4.80 3.12
C ALA A 133 -1.86 -4.57 3.75
N PHE A 134 -0.82 -5.02 3.04
CA PHE A 134 0.57 -4.89 3.42
C PHE A 134 1.33 -4.18 2.31
N VAL A 135 2.04 -3.11 2.63
CA VAL A 135 2.95 -2.43 1.69
C VAL A 135 4.37 -2.60 2.20
N ASN A 136 5.25 -3.14 1.36
CA ASN A 136 6.67 -3.23 1.67
C ASN A 136 7.28 -1.82 1.77
N ARG A 137 7.89 -1.49 2.92
CA ARG A 137 8.53 -0.18 3.15
C ARG A 137 9.93 -0.06 2.55
N ASP A 138 10.50 -1.18 2.13
CA ASP A 138 11.79 -1.19 1.46
C ASP A 138 11.61 -0.99 -0.05
N ILE A 139 12.47 -0.17 -0.65
CA ILE A 139 12.45 0.11 -2.09
C ILE A 139 13.52 -0.68 -2.86
N GLU A 140 14.35 -1.46 -2.15
CA GLU A 140 15.45 -2.25 -2.72
C GLU A 140 15.29 -3.75 -2.43
N GLN A 141 14.72 -4.10 -1.25
CA GLN A 141 14.60 -5.48 -0.79
C GLN A 141 13.16 -5.95 -0.77
N GLU A 142 12.94 -7.18 -1.20
CA GLU A 142 11.67 -7.87 -1.04
C GLU A 142 11.41 -8.23 0.43
N THR A 143 10.14 -8.37 0.80
CA THR A 143 9.72 -8.84 2.13
C THR A 143 8.91 -10.12 2.00
N GLN A 144 9.29 -11.16 2.74
CA GLN A 144 8.46 -12.36 2.86
C GLN A 144 7.30 -12.09 3.82
N LEU A 145 6.10 -12.48 3.42
CA LEU A 145 4.89 -12.42 4.25
C LEU A 145 4.29 -13.80 4.41
N LYS A 146 4.07 -14.23 5.67
CA LYS A 146 3.21 -15.36 6.03
C LYS A 146 2.03 -14.85 6.82
N ILE A 147 0.82 -15.23 6.42
CA ILE A 147 -0.42 -14.86 7.10
C ILE A 147 -1.30 -16.09 7.27
N THR A 148 -1.87 -16.25 8.46
CA THR A 148 -2.78 -17.37 8.77
C THR A 148 -4.11 -16.81 9.26
N PHE A 149 -5.19 -17.23 8.63
CA PHE A 149 -6.56 -16.86 8.97
C PHE A 149 -7.24 -17.97 9.79
N ASN A 150 -8.18 -17.57 10.66
CA ASN A 150 -8.99 -18.50 11.46
C ASN A 150 -10.19 -19.07 10.69
N SER A 151 -10.51 -18.50 9.53
CA SER A 151 -11.62 -18.86 8.65
C SER A 151 -11.19 -18.75 7.18
N GLU A 152 -12.10 -19.06 6.28
CA GLU A 152 -11.87 -18.91 4.85
C GLU A 152 -11.51 -17.46 4.50
N ALA A 153 -10.43 -17.32 3.74
CA ALA A 153 -9.90 -16.04 3.29
C ALA A 153 -9.38 -16.14 1.86
N SER A 154 -9.25 -15.01 1.19
CA SER A 154 -8.74 -14.90 -0.18
C SER A 154 -7.59 -13.91 -0.25
N HIS A 155 -6.58 -14.23 -1.04
CA HIS A 155 -5.64 -13.26 -1.57
C HIS A 155 -6.29 -12.51 -2.74
N ILE A 156 -6.12 -11.20 -2.79
CA ILE A 156 -6.67 -10.35 -3.85
C ILE A 156 -5.53 -9.72 -4.63
N SER A 157 -5.44 -10.04 -5.92
CA SER A 157 -4.48 -9.41 -6.82
C SER A 157 -4.81 -7.91 -7.01
N LYS A 158 -3.87 -7.13 -7.51
CA LYS A 158 -4.12 -5.71 -7.88
C LYS A 158 -5.26 -5.55 -8.89
N THR A 159 -5.48 -6.53 -9.76
CA THR A 159 -6.62 -6.55 -10.70
C THR A 159 -7.94 -6.95 -10.03
N GLY A 160 -7.90 -7.30 -8.73
CA GLY A 160 -9.05 -7.71 -7.93
C GLY A 160 -9.50 -9.14 -8.14
N THR A 161 -8.66 -9.98 -8.74
CA THR A 161 -8.91 -11.42 -8.82
C THR A 161 -8.67 -12.03 -7.45
N GLU A 162 -9.65 -12.80 -6.95
CA GLU A 162 -9.54 -13.55 -5.71
C GLU A 162 -8.95 -14.93 -5.98
N SER A 163 -8.04 -15.37 -5.12
CA SER A 163 -7.44 -16.71 -5.11
C SER A 163 -7.33 -17.22 -3.67
N PRO A 164 -7.25 -18.56 -3.45
CA PRO A 164 -6.96 -19.10 -2.13
C PRO A 164 -5.70 -18.52 -1.52
N VAL A 165 -5.64 -18.45 -0.20
CA VAL A 165 -4.44 -18.01 0.52
C VAL A 165 -3.37 -19.09 0.43
N GLU A 166 -2.16 -18.69 0.07
CA GLU A 166 -0.97 -19.55 0.01
C GLU A 166 -0.17 -19.50 1.32
N ASP A 167 0.77 -20.42 1.49
CA ASP A 167 1.59 -20.52 2.70
C ASP A 167 2.50 -19.31 2.93
N SER A 168 2.93 -18.67 1.86
CA SER A 168 3.78 -17.48 1.91
C SER A 168 3.69 -16.64 0.64
N TYR A 169 4.00 -15.37 0.77
CA TYR A 169 4.05 -14.40 -0.31
C TYR A 169 5.35 -13.62 -0.29
N ILE A 170 5.80 -13.22 -1.45
CA ILE A 170 6.82 -12.19 -1.60
C ILE A 170 6.12 -10.86 -1.89
N ILE A 171 6.47 -9.83 -1.13
CA ILE A 171 6.08 -8.44 -1.41
C ILE A 171 7.32 -7.76 -2.01
N GLU A 172 7.26 -7.51 -3.30
CA GLU A 172 8.31 -6.80 -4.03
C GLU A 172 8.58 -5.40 -3.40
N PRO A 173 9.74 -4.78 -3.67
CA PRO A 173 10.06 -3.45 -3.20
C PRO A 173 8.96 -2.43 -3.48
N GLY A 174 8.47 -1.76 -2.43
CA GLY A 174 7.40 -0.76 -2.51
C GLY A 174 6.01 -1.30 -2.87
N ASP A 175 5.86 -2.59 -3.14
CA ASP A 175 4.61 -3.19 -3.64
C ASP A 175 3.64 -3.54 -2.51
N ILE A 176 2.42 -3.99 -2.88
CA ILE A 176 1.29 -4.25 -1.99
C ILE A 176 0.78 -5.70 -2.13
N LYS A 177 0.37 -6.30 -1.00
CA LYS A 177 -0.45 -7.52 -0.94
C LYS A 177 -1.73 -7.27 -0.19
N ILE A 178 -2.83 -7.84 -0.66
CA ILE A 178 -4.18 -7.59 -0.14
C ILE A 178 -4.88 -8.93 0.11
N PHE A 179 -5.55 -9.04 1.24
CA PHE A 179 -6.35 -10.21 1.62
C PHE A 179 -7.73 -9.77 2.07
N SER A 180 -8.73 -10.64 1.90
CA SER A 180 -10.07 -10.46 2.45
C SER A 180 -10.58 -11.71 3.14
N TRP A 181 -11.45 -11.50 4.13
CA TRP A 181 -12.20 -12.57 4.82
C TRP A 181 -13.57 -12.04 5.26
N LYS A 182 -14.40 -12.95 5.77
CA LYS A 182 -15.75 -12.64 6.30
C LYS A 182 -15.75 -12.53 7.81
#